data_aceb78de8a1466d6f43b50d7c7a8556b
#
_entry.id   aceb78de8a1466d6f43b50d7c7a8556b
#
_cell.length_a   1.000
_cell.length_b   1.000
_cell.length_c   1.000
_cell.angle_alpha   90.00
_cell.angle_beta   90.00
_cell.angle_gamma   90.00
#
_symmetry.space_group_name_H-M   'P 1'
#
loop_
_entity.id
_entity.type
_entity.pdbx_description
1 polymer ?
#
loop_
_entity_poly.entity_id
_entity_poly.type
_entity_poly.pdbx_seq_one_letter_code
_entity_poly.pdbx_strand_id
1 'polypeptide(L)'
;MISLLVLAFNEEERIRQVIQEHVELFDEIIIVNDASKDTTQEIIESIIDQDKKTKIKLVNNKKNLGAGKSFEVGVKEFLKSQSKFLIKIDGDNQFLNKDVKKIIKISNDLKIDFVKGDRFWEHGVKGSIPMIRYVGNAFASLLIKLSTGNWKINDPLNGLMAFSRSTLEDLKIPKLFKRYGYPFYLCVYISKLSQVKDLKIVQIKNTISYDNQKSNLKPLSMFFKLIIFTSISFLTKIKIKFKNSTLQMSALLDTVFLFFYFMFLYSFVTFIRVRYFLFRGDESNWFVVMIIFLLTAVFAFASSQKTENELHSNKFKDM
;
A
#
# COMPACT_ATOMS: atom_id res chain seq x y z
N MET A 1 12.55 13.49 -17.03
CA MET A 1 11.13 13.42 -17.42
C MET A 1 10.38 12.63 -16.35
N ILE A 2 9.22 13.15 -15.93
CA ILE A 2 8.31 12.59 -14.94
C ILE A 2 6.93 12.46 -15.58
N SER A 3 6.31 11.28 -15.51
CA SER A 3 4.93 11.07 -15.98
C SER A 3 3.95 11.11 -14.80
N LEU A 4 2.76 11.61 -15.07
CA LEU A 4 1.59 11.47 -14.18
C LEU A 4 0.71 10.32 -14.67
N LEU A 5 0.28 9.46 -13.76
CA LEU A 5 -0.75 8.46 -14.00
C LEU A 5 -2.02 8.84 -13.23
N VAL A 6 -3.10 9.05 -13.97
CA VAL A 6 -4.44 9.31 -13.42
C VAL A 6 -5.33 8.10 -13.66
N LEU A 7 -5.96 7.59 -12.62
CA LEU A 7 -6.96 6.51 -12.72
C LEU A 7 -8.36 7.11 -12.62
N ALA A 8 -9.18 6.92 -13.66
CA ALA A 8 -10.52 7.49 -13.75
C ALA A 8 -11.58 6.40 -13.91
N PHE A 9 -12.68 6.51 -13.16
CA PHE A 9 -13.90 5.71 -13.34
C PHE A 9 -15.11 6.47 -12.81
N ASN A 10 -15.94 6.99 -13.72
CA ASN A 10 -17.09 7.84 -13.43
C ASN A 10 -16.71 9.09 -12.63
N GLU A 11 -15.85 9.92 -13.22
CA GLU A 11 -15.29 11.14 -12.62
C GLU A 11 -15.61 12.40 -13.44
N GLU A 12 -16.75 12.42 -14.15
CA GLU A 12 -17.17 13.53 -15.03
C GLU A 12 -17.16 14.88 -14.33
N GLU A 13 -17.48 14.95 -13.04
CA GLU A 13 -17.51 16.20 -12.27
C GLU A 13 -16.10 16.76 -11.98
N ARG A 14 -15.04 15.90 -11.93
CA ARG A 14 -13.74 16.27 -11.38
C ARG A 14 -12.57 16.12 -12.34
N ILE A 15 -12.68 15.22 -13.31
CA ILE A 15 -11.56 14.86 -14.18
C ILE A 15 -10.98 16.06 -14.94
N ARG A 16 -11.82 17.01 -15.35
CA ARG A 16 -11.37 18.23 -16.02
C ARG A 16 -10.45 19.05 -15.13
N GLN A 17 -10.85 19.26 -13.86
CA GLN A 17 -10.06 20.00 -12.90
C GLN A 17 -8.74 19.31 -12.61
N VAL A 18 -8.74 17.98 -12.40
CA VAL A 18 -7.54 17.17 -12.18
C VAL A 18 -6.53 17.36 -13.32
N ILE A 19 -6.99 17.30 -14.58
CA ILE A 19 -6.10 17.46 -15.72
C ILE A 19 -5.55 18.90 -15.77
N GLN A 20 -6.42 19.91 -15.65
CA GLN A 20 -6.02 21.33 -15.72
C GLN A 20 -5.02 21.73 -14.63
N GLU A 21 -5.18 21.22 -13.40
CA GLU A 21 -4.26 21.52 -12.30
C GLU A 21 -2.87 20.90 -12.47
N HIS A 22 -2.74 19.83 -13.25
CA HIS A 22 -1.50 19.07 -13.35
C HIS A 22 -0.81 19.16 -14.73
N VAL A 23 -1.51 19.61 -15.78
CA VAL A 23 -1.02 19.57 -17.15
C VAL A 23 0.32 20.28 -17.35
N GLU A 24 0.53 21.41 -16.71
CA GLU A 24 1.78 22.20 -16.81
C GLU A 24 2.93 21.64 -15.95
N LEU A 25 2.67 20.64 -15.10
CA LEU A 25 3.65 20.13 -14.16
C LEU A 25 4.40 18.90 -14.69
N PHE A 26 3.88 18.26 -15.74
CA PHE A 26 4.39 16.98 -16.21
C PHE A 26 4.78 16.99 -17.68
N ASP A 27 5.77 16.20 -18.01
CA ASP A 27 6.19 15.97 -19.40
C ASP A 27 5.21 15.07 -20.16
N GLU A 28 4.47 14.23 -19.45
CA GLU A 28 3.51 13.27 -19.98
C GLU A 28 2.42 12.98 -18.92
N ILE A 29 1.17 12.88 -19.34
CA ILE A 29 0.05 12.43 -18.52
C ILE A 29 -0.57 11.19 -19.15
N ILE A 30 -0.61 10.12 -18.41
CA ILE A 30 -1.28 8.87 -18.78
C ILE A 30 -2.59 8.80 -17.99
N ILE A 31 -3.71 8.79 -18.68
CA ILE A 31 -5.04 8.64 -18.08
C ILE A 31 -5.59 7.27 -18.44
N VAL A 32 -5.88 6.47 -17.42
CA VAL A 32 -6.55 5.16 -17.63
C VAL A 32 -8.00 5.30 -17.23
N ASN A 33 -8.89 5.30 -18.24
CA ASN A 33 -10.33 5.23 -18.06
C ASN A 33 -10.77 3.76 -17.91
N ASP A 34 -11.27 3.42 -16.73
CA ASP A 34 -11.66 2.04 -16.40
C ASP A 34 -13.08 1.70 -16.86
N ALA A 35 -13.41 2.01 -18.11
CA ALA A 35 -14.72 1.86 -18.73
C ALA A 35 -15.82 2.65 -17.99
N SER A 36 -15.63 3.95 -17.84
CA SER A 36 -16.65 4.88 -17.32
C SER A 36 -17.94 4.79 -18.12
N LYS A 37 -19.06 5.03 -17.46
CA LYS A 37 -20.41 4.99 -18.04
C LYS A 37 -21.04 6.38 -18.13
N ASP A 38 -20.37 7.37 -17.58
CA ASP A 38 -20.71 8.79 -17.63
C ASP A 38 -19.89 9.49 -18.73
N THR A 39 -19.90 10.82 -18.75
CA THR A 39 -19.20 11.63 -19.74
C THR A 39 -17.70 11.80 -19.47
N THR A 40 -17.10 11.01 -18.57
CA THR A 40 -15.67 11.09 -18.23
C THR A 40 -14.77 10.98 -19.47
N GLN A 41 -15.06 10.03 -20.38
CA GLN A 41 -14.25 9.80 -21.58
C GLN A 41 -14.31 11.00 -22.51
N GLU A 42 -15.50 11.49 -22.83
CA GLU A 42 -15.74 12.62 -23.72
C GLU A 42 -15.05 13.91 -23.22
N ILE A 43 -15.07 14.12 -21.90
CA ILE A 43 -14.38 15.25 -21.28
C ILE A 43 -12.86 15.15 -21.50
N ILE A 44 -12.28 13.98 -21.30
CA ILE A 44 -10.84 13.77 -21.48
C ILE A 44 -10.46 13.98 -22.95
N GLU A 45 -11.20 13.39 -23.88
CA GLU A 45 -10.99 13.51 -25.33
C GLU A 45 -11.08 14.98 -25.77
N SER A 46 -12.08 15.75 -25.26
CA SER A 46 -12.20 17.18 -25.56
C SER A 46 -11.01 18.01 -25.08
N ILE A 47 -10.37 17.62 -23.97
CA ILE A 47 -9.16 18.32 -23.48
C ILE A 47 -7.97 17.99 -24.37
N ILE A 48 -7.81 16.72 -24.78
CA ILE A 48 -6.72 16.29 -25.67
C ILE A 48 -6.79 17.04 -27.01
N ASP A 49 -7.98 17.21 -27.57
CA ASP A 49 -8.20 17.90 -28.85
C ASP A 49 -7.87 19.39 -28.77
N GLN A 50 -8.09 20.02 -27.61
CA GLN A 50 -7.84 21.46 -27.36
C GLN A 50 -6.37 21.75 -27.02
N ASP A 51 -5.69 20.81 -26.36
CA ASP A 51 -4.32 21.00 -25.88
C ASP A 51 -3.28 20.28 -26.76
N LYS A 52 -2.76 21.02 -27.75
CA LYS A 52 -1.71 20.52 -28.65
C LYS A 52 -0.31 20.44 -27.99
N LYS A 53 -0.11 20.97 -26.78
CA LYS A 53 1.19 21.05 -26.12
C LYS A 53 1.48 19.89 -25.21
N THR A 54 0.47 19.33 -24.57
CA THR A 54 0.66 18.30 -23.54
C THR A 54 0.53 16.92 -24.13
N LYS A 55 1.46 16.06 -23.81
CA LYS A 55 1.41 14.66 -24.20
C LYS A 55 0.44 13.89 -23.28
N ILE A 56 -0.86 14.17 -23.40
CA ILE A 56 -1.90 13.40 -22.70
C ILE A 56 -2.18 12.14 -23.50
N LYS A 57 -2.08 11.00 -22.84
CA LYS A 57 -2.36 9.69 -23.41
C LYS A 57 -3.54 9.06 -22.69
N LEU A 58 -4.66 8.93 -23.38
CA LEU A 58 -5.85 8.23 -22.90
C LEU A 58 -5.77 6.74 -23.23
N VAL A 59 -5.98 5.90 -22.22
CA VAL A 59 -6.07 4.44 -22.35
C VAL A 59 -7.44 4.01 -21.85
N ASN A 60 -8.29 3.55 -22.75
CA ASN A 60 -9.64 3.07 -22.43
C ASN A 60 -9.63 1.55 -22.20
N ASN A 61 -10.03 1.11 -21.01
CA ASN A 61 -10.31 -0.31 -20.76
C ASN A 61 -11.64 -0.71 -21.41
N LYS A 62 -11.69 -1.87 -22.06
CA LYS A 62 -12.91 -2.40 -22.69
C LYS A 62 -14.03 -2.74 -21.69
N LYS A 63 -13.70 -2.93 -20.42
CA LYS A 63 -14.61 -3.19 -19.30
C LYS A 63 -13.97 -2.74 -17.99
N ASN A 64 -14.77 -2.52 -16.95
CA ASN A 64 -14.25 -2.18 -15.63
C ASN A 64 -13.38 -3.32 -15.05
N LEU A 65 -12.09 -3.10 -15.03
CA LEU A 65 -11.07 -4.03 -14.51
C LEU A 65 -10.79 -3.83 -13.03
N GLY A 66 -11.11 -2.65 -12.51
CA GLY A 66 -10.84 -2.18 -11.16
C GLY A 66 -9.50 -1.44 -11.03
N ALA A 67 -9.42 -0.52 -10.06
CA ALA A 67 -8.33 0.45 -9.92
C ALA A 67 -6.92 -0.18 -9.90
N GLY A 68 -6.73 -1.34 -9.23
CA GLY A 68 -5.44 -2.01 -9.23
C GLY A 68 -5.04 -2.55 -10.61
N LYS A 69 -5.98 -3.06 -11.39
CA LYS A 69 -5.68 -3.51 -12.75
C LYS A 69 -5.47 -2.34 -13.70
N SER A 70 -6.22 -1.26 -13.54
CA SER A 70 -6.03 -0.01 -14.29
C SER A 70 -4.69 0.63 -13.97
N PHE A 71 -4.22 0.54 -12.72
CA PHE A 71 -2.85 0.92 -12.37
C PHE A 71 -1.81 0.09 -13.16
N GLU A 72 -1.96 -1.24 -13.21
CA GLU A 72 -1.05 -2.11 -13.98
C GLU A 72 -1.07 -1.76 -15.48
N VAL A 73 -2.23 -1.40 -16.03
CA VAL A 73 -2.36 -0.93 -17.43
C VAL A 73 -1.58 0.36 -17.63
N GLY A 74 -1.75 1.33 -16.72
CA GLY A 74 -1.03 2.61 -16.76
C GLY A 74 0.49 2.43 -16.61
N VAL A 75 0.94 1.53 -15.74
CA VAL A 75 2.37 1.18 -15.61
C VAL A 75 2.92 0.61 -16.92
N LYS A 76 2.21 -0.28 -17.60
CA LYS A 76 2.65 -0.81 -18.90
C LYS A 76 2.80 0.29 -19.94
N GLU A 77 1.93 1.28 -19.92
CA GLU A 77 1.99 2.42 -20.82
C GLU A 77 3.17 3.35 -20.48
N PHE A 78 3.37 3.63 -19.19
CA PHE A 78 4.55 4.35 -18.69
C PHE A 78 5.87 3.66 -19.10
N LEU A 79 5.94 2.33 -19.02
CA LEU A 79 7.15 1.60 -19.41
C LEU A 79 7.48 1.67 -20.90
N LYS A 80 6.56 2.13 -21.76
CA LYS A 80 6.84 2.42 -23.18
C LYS A 80 7.41 3.83 -23.40
N SER A 81 7.25 4.74 -22.43
CA SER A 81 7.76 6.11 -22.51
C SER A 81 9.24 6.19 -22.12
N GLN A 82 9.83 7.40 -22.22
CA GLN A 82 11.21 7.67 -21.78
C GLN A 82 11.27 8.23 -20.34
N SER A 83 10.13 8.34 -19.66
CA SER A 83 10.07 8.90 -18.32
C SER A 83 10.74 7.99 -17.30
N LYS A 84 11.47 8.60 -16.37
CA LYS A 84 12.22 7.89 -15.32
C LYS A 84 11.41 7.67 -14.06
N PHE A 85 10.36 8.46 -13.86
CA PHE A 85 9.58 8.48 -12.64
C PHE A 85 8.09 8.59 -12.94
N LEU A 86 7.27 7.85 -12.22
CA LEU A 86 5.81 7.83 -12.36
C LEU A 86 5.18 8.30 -11.06
N ILE A 87 4.39 9.38 -11.10
CA ILE A 87 3.53 9.81 -10.00
C ILE A 87 2.11 9.33 -10.27
N LYS A 88 1.47 8.71 -9.30
CA LYS A 88 0.10 8.21 -9.40
C LYS A 88 -0.85 9.01 -8.51
N ILE A 89 -1.94 9.46 -9.08
CA ILE A 89 -3.10 10.03 -8.39
C ILE A 89 -4.40 9.37 -8.85
N ASP A 90 -5.50 9.63 -8.11
CA ASP A 90 -6.85 9.25 -8.52
C ASP A 90 -7.54 10.45 -9.21
N GLY A 91 -8.53 10.16 -10.08
CA GLY A 91 -9.27 11.17 -10.85
C GLY A 91 -10.30 11.95 -10.02
N ASP A 92 -10.42 11.65 -8.73
CA ASP A 92 -11.41 12.19 -7.80
C ASP A 92 -11.04 13.54 -7.16
N ASN A 93 -9.90 14.13 -7.57
CA ASN A 93 -9.37 15.41 -7.09
C ASN A 93 -9.16 15.52 -5.56
N GLN A 94 -8.88 14.41 -4.88
CA GLN A 94 -8.62 14.43 -3.43
C GLN A 94 -7.20 14.89 -3.08
N PHE A 95 -6.25 14.79 -4.01
CA PHE A 95 -4.85 15.11 -3.77
C PHE A 95 -4.53 16.56 -4.14
N LEU A 96 -3.99 17.32 -3.18
CA LEU A 96 -3.66 18.71 -3.40
C LEU A 96 -2.44 18.87 -4.31
N ASN A 97 -2.51 19.82 -5.22
CA ASN A 97 -1.43 20.16 -6.15
C ASN A 97 -0.08 20.46 -5.45
N LYS A 98 -0.11 21.07 -4.23
CA LYS A 98 1.09 21.31 -3.43
C LYS A 98 1.83 20.03 -3.05
N ASP A 99 1.09 18.92 -2.77
CA ASP A 99 1.68 17.65 -2.37
C ASP A 99 2.29 16.94 -3.58
N VAL A 100 1.64 17.04 -4.75
CA VAL A 100 2.19 16.57 -6.03
C VAL A 100 3.47 17.33 -6.40
N LYS A 101 3.49 18.67 -6.29
CA LYS A 101 4.70 19.49 -6.51
C LYS A 101 5.83 19.12 -5.56
N LYS A 102 5.52 18.80 -4.30
CA LYS A 102 6.51 18.32 -3.34
C LYS A 102 7.15 17.01 -3.80
N ILE A 103 6.36 16.04 -4.31
CA ILE A 103 6.88 14.79 -4.85
C ILE A 103 7.79 15.02 -6.06
N ILE A 104 7.38 15.89 -7.00
CA ILE A 104 8.19 16.25 -8.18
C ILE A 104 9.56 16.78 -7.74
N LYS A 105 9.58 17.73 -6.78
CA LYS A 105 10.84 18.29 -6.26
C LYS A 105 11.73 17.21 -5.67
N ILE A 106 11.19 16.36 -4.79
CA ILE A 106 11.92 15.28 -4.13
C ILE A 106 12.48 14.28 -5.16
N SER A 107 11.69 13.92 -6.18
CA SER A 107 12.08 12.95 -7.22
C SER A 107 13.24 13.47 -8.09
N ASN A 108 13.31 14.79 -8.31
CA ASN A 108 14.40 15.42 -9.06
C ASN A 108 15.69 15.53 -8.24
N ASP A 109 15.56 15.84 -6.93
CA ASP A 109 16.71 16.21 -6.10
C ASP A 109 17.45 14.98 -5.49
N LEU A 110 16.79 13.88 -5.23
CA LEU A 110 17.30 12.84 -4.30
C LEU A 110 17.50 11.44 -4.89
N LYS A 111 17.30 11.21 -6.19
CA LYS A 111 17.37 9.85 -6.77
C LYS A 111 16.58 8.83 -5.93
N ILE A 112 15.31 9.08 -5.76
CA ILE A 112 14.42 8.27 -4.92
C ILE A 112 13.78 7.18 -5.77
N ASP A 113 13.52 6.02 -5.15
CA ASP A 113 12.89 4.90 -5.83
C ASP A 113 11.39 4.83 -5.57
N PHE A 114 10.97 5.23 -4.38
CA PHE A 114 9.55 5.21 -4.03
C PHE A 114 9.21 6.36 -3.09
N VAL A 115 8.12 7.08 -3.40
CA VAL A 115 7.53 8.08 -2.52
C VAL A 115 6.11 7.66 -2.17
N LYS A 116 5.74 7.84 -0.91
CA LYS A 116 4.40 7.54 -0.43
C LYS A 116 3.84 8.67 0.40
N GLY A 117 2.56 9.03 0.14
CA GLY A 117 1.82 9.96 0.98
C GLY A 117 1.36 9.32 2.29
N ASP A 118 1.34 10.11 3.37
CA ASP A 118 0.74 9.77 4.66
C ASP A 118 -0.23 10.88 5.09
N ARG A 119 -1.49 10.49 5.32
CA ARG A 119 -2.60 11.40 5.71
C ARG A 119 -2.71 11.57 7.22
N PHE A 120 -2.16 10.65 8.00
CA PHE A 120 -2.40 10.56 9.45
C PHE A 120 -1.39 11.35 10.29
N TRP A 121 -0.70 12.29 9.65
CA TRP A 121 0.03 13.33 10.38
C TRP A 121 -0.95 14.38 10.92
N GLU A 122 -0.52 15.10 11.95
CA GLU A 122 -1.26 16.25 12.46
C GLU A 122 -1.74 17.14 11.29
N HIS A 123 -3.06 17.41 11.23
CA HIS A 123 -3.73 18.19 10.18
C HIS A 123 -3.71 17.63 8.74
N GLY A 124 -3.38 16.33 8.54
CA GLY A 124 -3.35 15.71 7.19
C GLY A 124 -4.74 15.49 6.57
N VAL A 125 -5.82 15.67 7.32
CA VAL A 125 -7.17 15.46 6.84
C VAL A 125 -8.01 16.70 7.05
N LYS A 126 -8.62 17.20 5.97
CA LYS A 126 -9.68 18.19 6.02
C LYS A 126 -11.03 17.48 6.00
N GLY A 127 -11.89 17.78 6.99
CA GLY A 127 -13.16 17.13 7.16
C GLY A 127 -13.12 15.93 8.14
N SER A 128 -14.25 15.26 8.34
CA SER A 128 -14.37 14.13 9.26
C SER A 128 -14.08 12.81 8.55
N ILE A 129 -13.06 12.09 9.00
CA ILE A 129 -12.85 10.70 8.55
C ILE A 129 -13.88 9.81 9.27
N PRO A 130 -14.67 9.00 8.55
CA PRO A 130 -15.51 8.00 9.20
C PRO A 130 -14.64 7.06 10.05
N MET A 131 -15.04 6.82 11.30
CA MET A 131 -14.31 6.01 12.28
C MET A 131 -13.89 4.65 11.69
N ILE A 132 -14.74 4.00 10.92
CA ILE A 132 -14.45 2.71 10.28
C ILE A 132 -13.27 2.77 9.31
N ARG A 133 -13.08 3.90 8.61
CA ARG A 133 -11.93 4.10 7.72
C ARG A 133 -10.64 4.32 8.51
N TYR A 134 -10.73 5.08 9.60
CA TYR A 134 -9.60 5.32 10.50
C TYR A 134 -9.11 4.01 11.11
N VAL A 135 -10.00 3.26 11.76
CA VAL A 135 -9.68 1.95 12.36
C VAL A 135 -9.19 0.96 11.30
N GLY A 136 -9.86 0.91 10.13
CA GLY A 136 -9.45 0.03 9.03
C GLY A 136 -8.05 0.35 8.52
N ASN A 137 -7.66 1.63 8.45
CA ASN A 137 -6.31 2.00 8.03
C ASN A 137 -5.26 1.75 9.12
N ALA A 138 -5.58 1.98 10.40
CA ALA A 138 -4.70 1.63 11.52
C ALA A 138 -4.41 0.11 11.52
N PHE A 139 -5.45 -0.71 11.30
CA PHE A 139 -5.32 -2.14 11.16
C PHE A 139 -4.45 -2.53 9.94
N ALA A 140 -4.69 -1.93 8.77
CA ALA A 140 -3.85 -2.15 7.59
C ALA A 140 -2.39 -1.73 7.84
N SER A 141 -2.16 -0.64 8.58
CA SER A 141 -0.81 -0.21 8.98
C SER A 141 -0.12 -1.22 9.90
N LEU A 142 -0.85 -1.84 10.82
CA LEU A 142 -0.33 -2.94 11.63
C LEU A 142 0.02 -4.15 10.76
N LEU A 143 -0.88 -4.57 9.88
CA LEU A 143 -0.68 -5.73 9.02
C LEU A 143 0.55 -5.58 8.11
N ILE A 144 0.81 -4.39 7.55
CA ILE A 144 2.00 -4.21 6.72
C ILE A 144 3.28 -4.29 7.55
N LYS A 145 3.30 -3.73 8.75
CA LYS A 145 4.42 -3.82 9.68
C LYS A 145 4.74 -5.28 10.00
N LEU A 146 3.72 -6.07 10.32
CA LEU A 146 3.86 -7.51 10.60
C LEU A 146 4.37 -8.29 9.37
N SER A 147 3.81 -8.03 8.18
CA SER A 147 4.12 -8.80 6.98
C SER A 147 5.47 -8.48 6.34
N THR A 148 5.99 -7.27 6.56
CA THR A 148 7.21 -6.81 5.90
C THR A 148 8.36 -6.52 6.86
N GLY A 149 8.09 -6.36 8.15
CA GLY A 149 9.07 -5.84 9.13
C GLY A 149 9.34 -4.35 8.99
N ASN A 150 8.73 -3.66 8.05
CA ASN A 150 8.94 -2.24 7.85
C ASN A 150 7.98 -1.41 8.71
N TRP A 151 8.45 -0.99 9.87
CA TRP A 151 7.65 -0.22 10.85
C TRP A 151 7.47 1.25 10.48
N LYS A 152 8.19 1.74 9.49
CA LYS A 152 8.13 3.14 9.05
C LYS A 152 7.02 3.42 8.05
N ILE A 153 6.47 2.41 7.36
CA ILE A 153 5.35 2.61 6.45
C ILE A 153 4.06 2.79 7.24
N ASN A 154 3.50 4.00 7.16
CA ASN A 154 2.17 4.35 7.64
C ASN A 154 1.21 4.53 6.47
N ASP A 155 -0.11 4.58 6.76
CA ASP A 155 -1.16 4.84 5.79
C ASP A 155 -1.06 4.02 4.48
N PRO A 156 -0.98 2.67 4.54
CA PRO A 156 -0.73 1.85 3.35
C PRO A 156 -1.87 1.85 2.33
N LEU A 157 -3.01 2.45 2.66
CA LEU A 157 -4.18 2.58 1.77
C LEU A 157 -4.25 3.94 1.06
N ASN A 158 -3.29 4.83 1.28
CA ASN A 158 -3.21 6.11 0.58
C ASN A 158 -2.86 5.90 -0.90
N GLY A 159 -3.60 6.56 -1.78
CA GLY A 159 -3.43 6.47 -3.23
C GLY A 159 -2.31 7.33 -3.80
N LEU A 160 -1.80 8.33 -3.07
CA LEU A 160 -0.71 9.18 -3.53
C LEU A 160 0.62 8.44 -3.42
N MET A 161 1.16 8.04 -4.55
CA MET A 161 2.40 7.27 -4.64
C MET A 161 3.20 7.68 -5.86
N ALA A 162 4.52 7.54 -5.76
CA ALA A 162 5.40 7.74 -6.90
C ALA A 162 6.53 6.70 -6.91
N PHE A 163 6.96 6.33 -8.10
CA PHE A 163 7.84 5.20 -8.35
C PHE A 163 8.92 5.54 -9.35
N SER A 164 10.15 5.11 -9.09
CA SER A 164 11.17 5.04 -10.13
C SER A 164 10.81 3.94 -11.14
N ARG A 165 11.28 4.08 -12.37
CA ARG A 165 11.05 3.11 -13.44
C ARG A 165 11.47 1.69 -13.02
N SER A 166 12.66 1.57 -12.42
CA SER A 166 13.24 0.29 -12.00
C SER A 166 12.43 -0.47 -10.96
N THR A 167 11.54 0.20 -10.22
CA THR A 167 10.65 -0.44 -9.24
C THR A 167 9.38 -1.03 -9.88
N LEU A 168 9.05 -0.62 -11.11
CA LEU A 168 7.82 -0.99 -11.80
C LEU A 168 8.01 -2.06 -12.89
N GLU A 169 9.24 -2.32 -13.34
CA GLU A 169 9.54 -3.22 -14.47
C GLU A 169 8.95 -4.63 -14.28
N ASP A 170 9.06 -5.19 -13.09
CA ASP A 170 8.58 -6.53 -12.76
C ASP A 170 7.23 -6.53 -12.01
N LEU A 171 6.58 -5.38 -11.91
CA LEU A 171 5.34 -5.26 -11.14
C LEU A 171 4.18 -6.03 -11.79
N LYS A 172 3.55 -6.88 -11.01
CA LYS A 172 2.30 -7.57 -11.36
C LYS A 172 1.30 -7.47 -10.22
N ILE A 173 0.10 -6.98 -10.50
CA ILE A 173 -0.96 -6.89 -9.49
C ILE A 173 -1.69 -8.24 -9.36
N PRO A 174 -1.64 -8.90 -8.18
CA PRO A 174 -2.35 -10.17 -7.96
C PRO A 174 -3.86 -10.04 -8.17
N LYS A 175 -4.52 -11.15 -8.54
CA LYS A 175 -5.98 -11.18 -8.73
C LYS A 175 -6.76 -10.63 -7.53
N LEU A 176 -6.24 -10.84 -6.32
CA LEU A 176 -6.82 -10.37 -5.05
C LEU A 176 -6.95 -8.85 -4.97
N PHE A 177 -6.00 -8.11 -5.59
CA PHE A 177 -5.87 -6.66 -5.53
C PHE A 177 -6.20 -5.94 -6.84
N LYS A 178 -6.85 -6.60 -7.79
CA LYS A 178 -7.24 -5.96 -9.06
C LYS A 178 -8.14 -4.74 -8.88
N ARG A 179 -8.97 -4.73 -7.83
CA ARG A 179 -9.88 -3.61 -7.53
C ARG A 179 -9.33 -2.77 -6.37
N TYR A 180 -9.83 -2.98 -5.16
CA TYR A 180 -9.46 -2.22 -3.97
C TYR A 180 -8.27 -2.85 -3.24
N GLY A 181 -7.56 -2.01 -2.45
CA GLY A 181 -6.46 -2.45 -1.60
C GLY A 181 -5.12 -2.63 -2.32
N TYR A 182 -5.04 -2.34 -3.63
CA TYR A 182 -3.77 -2.41 -4.35
C TYR A 182 -2.68 -1.46 -3.79
N PRO A 183 -2.97 -0.28 -3.20
CA PRO A 183 -1.95 0.52 -2.53
C PRO A 183 -1.25 -0.24 -1.40
N PHE A 184 -2.01 -1.02 -0.61
CA PHE A 184 -1.43 -1.90 0.40
C PHE A 184 -0.48 -2.94 -0.22
N TYR A 185 -0.92 -3.59 -1.30
CA TYR A 185 -0.07 -4.51 -2.03
C TYR A 185 1.22 -3.86 -2.53
N LEU A 186 1.14 -2.64 -3.10
CA LEU A 186 2.31 -1.90 -3.58
C LEU A 186 3.30 -1.61 -2.45
N CYS A 187 2.81 -1.21 -1.28
CA CYS A 187 3.67 -1.02 -0.10
C CYS A 187 4.39 -2.31 0.32
N VAL A 188 3.69 -3.46 0.31
CA VAL A 188 4.30 -4.77 0.58
C VAL A 188 5.31 -5.15 -0.49
N TYR A 189 4.97 -4.93 -1.77
CA TYR A 189 5.85 -5.21 -2.91
C TYR A 189 7.16 -4.41 -2.80
N ILE A 190 7.08 -3.10 -2.60
CA ILE A 190 8.25 -2.23 -2.44
C ILE A 190 9.06 -2.62 -1.19
N SER A 191 8.42 -2.91 -0.07
CA SER A 191 9.12 -3.36 1.14
C SER A 191 9.89 -4.67 0.92
N LYS A 192 9.33 -5.62 0.15
CA LYS A 192 10.04 -6.84 -0.21
C LYS A 192 11.18 -6.58 -1.20
N LEU A 193 10.95 -5.71 -2.18
CA LEU A 193 11.97 -5.33 -3.14
C LEU A 193 13.16 -4.64 -2.47
N SER A 194 12.91 -3.82 -1.43
CA SER A 194 13.95 -3.15 -0.65
C SER A 194 14.82 -4.11 0.20
N GLN A 195 14.38 -5.35 0.40
CA GLN A 195 15.21 -6.38 1.06
C GLN A 195 16.28 -6.96 0.13
N VAL A 196 16.06 -6.90 -1.19
CA VAL A 196 16.97 -7.45 -2.20
C VAL A 196 17.66 -6.38 -3.03
N LYS A 197 17.07 -5.19 -3.16
CA LYS A 197 17.64 -4.02 -3.86
C LYS A 197 17.83 -2.88 -2.86
N ASP A 198 18.86 -2.07 -3.03
CA ASP A 198 19.06 -0.87 -2.21
C ASP A 198 18.15 0.26 -2.69
N LEU A 199 16.91 0.30 -2.20
CA LEU A 199 15.92 1.29 -2.59
C LEU A 199 15.88 2.45 -1.58
N LYS A 200 15.83 3.67 -2.11
CA LYS A 200 15.57 4.88 -1.34
C LYS A 200 14.07 5.16 -1.29
N ILE A 201 13.51 5.01 -0.09
CA ILE A 201 12.07 5.18 0.16
C ILE A 201 11.85 6.45 0.97
N VAL A 202 10.89 7.27 0.56
CA VAL A 202 10.48 8.49 1.25
C VAL A 202 9.00 8.46 1.55
N GLN A 203 8.63 8.89 2.76
CA GLN A 203 7.25 9.15 3.12
C GLN A 203 7.05 10.65 3.32
N ILE A 204 6.00 11.20 2.74
CA ILE A 204 5.67 12.63 2.83
C ILE A 204 4.34 12.83 3.51
N LYS A 205 4.25 13.88 4.31
CA LYS A 205 2.96 14.37 4.82
C LYS A 205 2.15 14.89 3.65
N ASN A 206 0.94 14.39 3.45
CA ASN A 206 0.01 14.93 2.47
C ASN A 206 -1.35 15.22 3.10
N THR A 207 -2.05 16.16 2.52
CA THR A 207 -3.40 16.56 2.94
C THR A 207 -4.40 16.06 1.91
N ILE A 208 -5.50 15.47 2.35
CA ILE A 208 -6.63 15.14 1.47
C ILE A 208 -7.88 15.86 1.93
N SER A 209 -8.77 16.16 0.99
CA SER A 209 -10.11 16.65 1.27
C SER A 209 -11.10 15.48 1.17
N TYR A 210 -11.83 15.23 2.25
CA TYR A 210 -12.97 14.29 2.23
C TYR A 210 -14.25 15.08 1.95
N ASP A 211 -14.55 15.30 0.67
CA ASP A 211 -15.89 15.71 0.27
C ASP A 211 -16.78 14.47 0.22
N ASN A 212 -18.03 14.58 0.66
CA ASN A 212 -19.07 13.56 0.85
C ASN A 212 -19.10 12.34 -0.10
N GLN A 213 -17.96 11.78 -0.46
CA GLN A 213 -17.86 10.66 -1.38
C GLN A 213 -18.29 9.34 -0.72
N LYS A 214 -19.27 8.69 -1.31
CA LYS A 214 -19.71 7.34 -0.92
C LYS A 214 -18.67 6.32 -1.41
N SER A 215 -18.05 5.60 -0.49
CA SER A 215 -17.13 4.51 -0.84
C SER A 215 -17.90 3.23 -1.12
N ASN A 216 -17.65 2.62 -2.28
CA ASN A 216 -18.16 1.30 -2.64
C ASN A 216 -17.35 0.13 -2.03
N LEU A 217 -16.42 0.42 -1.13
CA LEU A 217 -15.57 -0.57 -0.48
C LEU A 217 -16.38 -1.37 0.55
N LYS A 218 -16.31 -2.70 0.49
CA LYS A 218 -16.90 -3.61 1.48
C LYS A 218 -15.86 -3.90 2.58
N PRO A 219 -15.94 -3.26 3.77
CA PRO A 219 -14.86 -3.31 4.78
C PRO A 219 -14.52 -4.72 5.24
N LEU A 220 -15.53 -5.54 5.52
CA LEU A 220 -15.34 -6.90 6.02
C LEU A 220 -14.61 -7.81 4.99
N SER A 221 -15.00 -7.73 3.71
CA SER A 221 -14.33 -8.47 2.65
C SER A 221 -12.87 -8.04 2.49
N MET A 222 -12.60 -6.73 2.62
CA MET A 222 -11.23 -6.22 2.57
C MET A 222 -10.40 -6.71 3.76
N PHE A 223 -10.97 -6.70 4.97
CA PHE A 223 -10.32 -7.19 6.18
C PHE A 223 -9.78 -8.62 6.00
N PHE A 224 -10.62 -9.58 5.58
CA PHE A 224 -10.19 -10.95 5.34
C PHE A 224 -9.14 -11.06 4.23
N LYS A 225 -9.28 -10.29 3.14
CA LYS A 225 -8.28 -10.26 2.07
C LYS A 225 -6.91 -9.81 2.57
N LEU A 226 -6.87 -8.77 3.39
CA LEU A 226 -5.62 -8.27 3.95
C LEU A 226 -4.99 -9.28 4.90
N ILE A 227 -5.76 -9.94 5.76
CA ILE A 227 -5.24 -10.98 6.66
C ILE A 227 -4.62 -12.14 5.87
N ILE A 228 -5.35 -12.72 4.91
CA ILE A 228 -4.85 -13.84 4.10
C ILE A 228 -3.57 -13.43 3.38
N PHE A 229 -3.56 -12.28 2.74
CA PHE A 229 -2.39 -11.79 2.02
C PHE A 229 -1.21 -11.51 2.95
N THR A 230 -1.46 -10.95 4.12
CA THR A 230 -0.44 -10.68 5.15
C THR A 230 0.21 -11.99 5.63
N SER A 231 -0.58 -13.01 5.89
CA SER A 231 -0.08 -14.33 6.31
C SER A 231 0.82 -14.95 5.23
N ILE A 232 0.39 -14.94 3.96
CA ILE A 232 1.20 -15.44 2.84
C ILE A 232 2.47 -14.58 2.68
N SER A 233 2.36 -13.27 2.85
CA SER A 233 3.48 -12.34 2.74
C SER A 233 4.50 -12.55 3.85
N PHE A 234 4.07 -12.83 5.07
CA PHE A 234 4.94 -13.16 6.19
C PHE A 234 5.74 -14.44 5.94
N LEU A 235 5.09 -15.52 5.47
CA LEU A 235 5.78 -16.75 5.10
C LEU A 235 6.79 -16.53 3.97
N THR A 236 6.44 -15.71 3.00
CA THR A 236 7.36 -15.36 1.90
C THR A 236 8.56 -14.55 2.40
N LYS A 237 8.33 -13.63 3.36
CA LYS A 237 9.38 -12.85 4.03
C LYS A 237 10.41 -13.78 4.69
N ILE A 238 9.96 -14.78 5.46
CA ILE A 238 10.84 -15.76 6.10
C ILE A 238 11.73 -16.46 5.05
N LYS A 239 11.13 -16.92 3.94
CA LYS A 239 11.90 -17.55 2.86
C LYS A 239 12.97 -16.63 2.25
N ILE A 240 12.66 -15.35 2.07
CA ILE A 240 13.60 -14.35 1.55
C ILE A 240 14.74 -14.13 2.54
N LYS A 241 14.42 -14.01 3.84
CA LYS A 241 15.42 -13.82 4.90
C LYS A 241 16.40 -14.99 4.99
N PHE A 242 15.94 -16.23 4.88
CA PHE A 242 16.85 -17.39 4.89
C PHE A 242 17.86 -17.39 3.73
N LYS A 243 17.54 -16.74 2.62
CA LYS A 243 18.46 -16.58 1.49
C LYS A 243 19.50 -15.48 1.70
N ASN A 244 19.30 -14.60 2.69
CA ASN A 244 20.19 -13.49 2.97
C ASN A 244 20.96 -13.78 4.26
N SER A 245 22.30 -13.91 4.16
CA SER A 245 23.16 -14.27 5.28
C SER A 245 23.01 -13.34 6.51
N THR A 246 22.78 -12.05 6.28
CA THR A 246 22.61 -11.06 7.36
C THR A 246 21.27 -11.16 8.08
N LEU A 247 20.29 -11.84 7.48
CA LEU A 247 18.92 -11.95 7.98
C LEU A 247 18.54 -13.35 8.51
N GLN A 248 19.45 -14.32 8.47
CA GLN A 248 19.15 -15.70 8.87
C GLN A 248 18.69 -15.82 10.33
N MET A 249 19.34 -15.08 11.25
CA MET A 249 18.92 -15.05 12.66
C MET A 249 17.50 -14.50 12.82
N SER A 250 17.17 -13.42 12.11
CA SER A 250 15.80 -12.88 12.10
C SER A 250 14.79 -13.83 11.47
N ALA A 251 15.17 -14.60 10.44
CA ALA A 251 14.33 -15.64 9.86
C ALA A 251 14.05 -16.78 10.85
N LEU A 252 15.07 -17.18 11.61
CA LEU A 252 14.92 -18.20 12.66
C LEU A 252 13.96 -17.72 13.75
N LEU A 253 14.11 -16.48 14.20
CA LEU A 253 13.21 -15.88 15.21
C LEU A 253 11.77 -15.76 14.70
N ASP A 254 11.54 -15.41 13.43
CA ASP A 254 10.20 -15.42 12.83
C ASP A 254 9.60 -16.85 12.77
N THR A 255 10.43 -17.87 12.56
CA THR A 255 9.98 -19.27 12.57
C THR A 255 9.62 -19.72 13.98
N VAL A 256 10.43 -19.35 14.97
CA VAL A 256 10.16 -19.59 16.41
C VAL A 256 8.86 -18.89 16.82
N PHE A 257 8.66 -17.63 16.39
CA PHE A 257 7.39 -16.92 16.59
C PHE A 257 6.20 -17.73 16.07
N LEU A 258 6.24 -18.20 14.83
CA LEU A 258 5.15 -18.97 14.24
C LEU A 258 4.86 -20.26 15.05
N PHE A 259 5.90 -20.98 15.44
CA PHE A 259 5.75 -22.20 16.23
C PHE A 259 5.02 -21.92 17.54
N PHE A 260 5.49 -20.95 18.32
CA PHE A 260 4.87 -20.62 19.61
C PHE A 260 3.50 -19.95 19.46
N TYR A 261 3.27 -19.23 18.38
CA TYR A 261 1.94 -18.69 18.07
C TYR A 261 0.91 -19.80 17.82
N PHE A 262 1.28 -20.86 17.07
CA PHE A 262 0.39 -22.01 16.88
C PHE A 262 0.20 -22.80 18.18
N MET A 263 1.23 -22.94 19.01
CA MET A 263 1.12 -23.53 20.33
C MET A 263 0.20 -22.72 21.25
N PHE A 264 0.28 -21.40 21.20
CA PHE A 264 -0.66 -20.52 21.89
C PHE A 264 -2.12 -20.77 21.43
N LEU A 265 -2.36 -20.79 20.12
CA LEU A 265 -3.70 -21.03 19.59
C LEU A 265 -4.25 -22.42 20.02
N TYR A 266 -3.41 -23.43 19.97
CA TYR A 266 -3.79 -24.78 20.44
C TYR A 266 -4.15 -24.77 21.94
N SER A 267 -3.31 -24.16 22.77
CA SER A 267 -3.54 -24.04 24.21
C SER A 267 -4.79 -23.20 24.52
N PHE A 268 -5.03 -22.14 23.76
CA PHE A 268 -6.24 -21.31 23.88
C PHE A 268 -7.53 -22.11 23.59
N VAL A 269 -7.54 -22.86 22.49
CA VAL A 269 -8.68 -23.72 22.12
C VAL A 269 -8.88 -24.78 23.18
N THR A 270 -7.80 -25.38 23.70
CA THR A 270 -7.88 -26.43 24.76
C THR A 270 -8.38 -25.80 26.07
N PHE A 271 -7.90 -24.62 26.45
CA PHE A 271 -8.41 -23.90 27.62
C PHE A 271 -9.93 -23.66 27.53
N ILE A 272 -10.41 -23.14 26.38
CA ILE A 272 -11.86 -22.95 26.15
C ILE A 272 -12.61 -24.27 26.28
N ARG A 273 -12.08 -25.35 25.66
CA ARG A 273 -12.70 -26.67 25.71
C ARG A 273 -12.77 -27.22 27.13
N VAL A 274 -11.69 -27.13 27.90
CA VAL A 274 -11.64 -27.59 29.29
C VAL A 274 -12.58 -26.76 30.18
N ARG A 275 -12.53 -25.42 30.06
CA ARG A 275 -13.32 -24.49 30.88
C ARG A 275 -14.84 -24.65 30.67
N TYR A 276 -15.27 -24.73 29.42
CA TYR A 276 -16.70 -24.62 29.10
C TYR A 276 -17.38 -25.94 28.72
N PHE A 277 -16.62 -26.96 28.32
CA PHE A 277 -17.22 -28.20 27.85
C PHE A 277 -16.87 -29.44 28.69
N LEU A 278 -15.68 -29.49 29.31
CA LEU A 278 -15.23 -30.67 30.05
C LEU A 278 -15.35 -30.52 31.58
N PHE A 279 -15.42 -29.30 32.10
CA PHE A 279 -15.50 -28.99 33.56
C PHE A 279 -14.47 -29.73 34.42
N ARG A 280 -13.25 -29.95 33.91
CA ARG A 280 -12.21 -30.76 34.53
C ARG A 280 -11.24 -29.89 35.32
N GLY A 281 -11.41 -29.07 36.11
CA GLY A 281 -10.47 -28.38 37.03
C GLY A 281 -9.03 -28.08 36.60
N ASP A 282 -8.61 -28.56 35.41
CA ASP A 282 -7.24 -28.40 34.85
C ASP A 282 -7.04 -27.12 34.06
N GLU A 283 -8.04 -26.25 34.05
CA GLU A 283 -8.08 -25.01 33.26
C GLU A 283 -6.96 -24.04 33.63
N SER A 284 -6.54 -23.97 34.89
CA SER A 284 -5.45 -23.12 35.37
C SER A 284 -4.12 -23.48 34.72
N ASN A 285 -3.84 -24.76 34.54
CA ASN A 285 -2.61 -25.22 33.88
C ASN A 285 -2.56 -24.82 32.42
N TRP A 286 -3.68 -24.99 31.71
CA TRP A 286 -3.78 -24.56 30.30
C TRP A 286 -3.70 -23.06 30.13
N PHE A 287 -4.21 -22.30 31.09
CA PHE A 287 -4.09 -20.84 31.10
C PHE A 287 -2.61 -20.39 31.25
N VAL A 288 -1.87 -21.00 32.18
CA VAL A 288 -0.44 -20.70 32.36
C VAL A 288 0.37 -21.07 31.13
N VAL A 289 0.15 -22.26 30.57
CA VAL A 289 0.83 -22.72 29.34
C VAL A 289 0.55 -21.77 28.17
N MET A 290 -0.69 -21.33 28.02
CA MET A 290 -1.09 -20.36 27.00
C MET A 290 -0.32 -19.04 27.15
N ILE A 291 -0.21 -18.50 28.37
CA ILE A 291 0.54 -17.27 28.63
C ILE A 291 2.02 -17.43 28.28
N ILE A 292 2.64 -18.54 28.69
CA ILE A 292 4.06 -18.83 28.38
C ILE A 292 4.29 -18.84 26.88
N PHE A 293 3.45 -19.53 26.12
CA PHE A 293 3.58 -19.58 24.65
C PHE A 293 3.37 -18.21 24.01
N LEU A 294 2.40 -17.42 24.50
CA LEU A 294 2.18 -16.06 24.02
C LEU A 294 3.38 -15.16 24.27
N LEU A 295 3.93 -15.17 25.49
CA LEU A 295 5.10 -14.34 25.85
C LEU A 295 6.33 -14.75 25.02
N THR A 296 6.56 -16.06 24.83
CA THR A 296 7.68 -16.55 24.01
C THR A 296 7.52 -16.13 22.55
N ALA A 297 6.30 -16.23 21.99
CA ALA A 297 6.01 -15.78 20.65
C ALA A 297 6.26 -14.25 20.50
N VAL A 298 5.73 -13.46 21.42
CA VAL A 298 5.93 -11.99 21.41
C VAL A 298 7.41 -11.62 21.49
N PHE A 299 8.17 -12.28 22.39
CA PHE A 299 9.60 -12.04 22.52
C PHE A 299 10.36 -12.38 21.23
N ALA A 300 10.12 -13.55 20.64
CA ALA A 300 10.76 -13.96 19.39
C ALA A 300 10.43 -12.97 18.24
N PHE A 301 9.16 -12.54 18.14
CA PHE A 301 8.73 -11.56 17.16
C PHE A 301 9.41 -10.21 17.38
N ALA A 302 9.41 -9.68 18.60
CA ALA A 302 10.02 -8.38 18.92
C ALA A 302 11.53 -8.38 18.61
N SER A 303 12.23 -9.47 18.93
CA SER A 303 13.65 -9.64 18.63
C SER A 303 13.92 -9.71 17.13
N SER A 304 13.08 -10.41 16.36
CA SER A 304 13.14 -10.40 14.89
C SER A 304 12.95 -9.00 14.31
N GLN A 305 11.93 -8.28 14.80
CA GLN A 305 11.62 -6.93 14.32
C GLN A 305 12.72 -5.91 14.64
N LYS A 306 13.38 -6.03 15.79
CA LYS A 306 14.53 -5.18 16.12
C LYS A 306 15.64 -5.32 15.08
N THR A 307 16.02 -6.53 14.73
CA THR A 307 17.03 -6.81 13.69
C THR A 307 16.63 -6.25 12.32
N GLU A 308 15.34 -6.37 11.94
CA GLU A 308 14.86 -5.82 10.68
C GLU A 308 14.84 -4.29 10.66
N ASN A 309 14.41 -3.67 11.76
CA ASN A 309 14.36 -2.21 11.86
C ASN A 309 15.73 -1.55 11.75
N GLU A 310 16.76 -2.15 12.31
CA GLU A 310 18.14 -1.67 12.19
C GLU A 310 18.57 -1.65 10.71
N LEU A 311 18.17 -2.64 9.91
CA LEU A 311 18.45 -2.69 8.47
C LEU A 311 17.60 -1.70 7.65
N HIS A 312 16.34 -1.49 8.02
CA HIS A 312 15.45 -0.57 7.32
C HIS A 312 15.67 0.91 7.70
N SER A 313 16.20 1.20 8.89
CA SER A 313 16.41 2.57 9.37
C SER A 313 17.30 3.41 8.45
N ASN A 314 18.27 2.76 7.80
CA ASN A 314 19.20 3.42 6.88
C ASN A 314 18.59 3.69 5.50
N LYS A 315 17.45 3.06 5.16
CA LYS A 315 16.81 3.13 3.83
C LYS A 315 15.60 4.04 3.79
N PHE A 316 15.05 4.44 4.94
CA PHE A 316 13.82 5.20 5.06
C PHE A 316 14.11 6.63 5.53
N LYS A 317 13.58 7.62 4.81
CA LYS A 317 13.60 9.03 5.22
C LYS A 317 12.17 9.55 5.37
N ASP A 318 11.87 10.15 6.51
CA ASP A 318 10.65 10.91 6.75
C ASP A 318 10.93 12.39 6.40
N MET A 319 10.12 12.99 5.50
CA MET A 319 10.24 14.39 5.07
C MET A 319 8.92 15.13 5.20
#